data_eb7ec2ef82325da5df33ecc866e9afdc
#
_entry.id   eb7ec2ef82325da5df33ecc866e9afdc
#
_cell.length_a   1.000
_cell.length_b   1.000
_cell.length_c   1.000
_cell.angle_alpha   90.00
_cell.angle_beta   90.00
_cell.angle_gamma   90.00
#
_symmetry.space_group_name_H-M   'P 1'
#
loop_
_entity.id
_entity.type
_entity.pdbx_description
1 polymer ?
#
loop_
_entity_poly.entity_id
_entity_poly.type
_entity_poly.pdbx_seq_one_letter_code
_entity_poly.pdbx_strand_id
1 'polypeptide(L)'
;MHRLLLLIALACSPSVFAGTQCSEKTANPRAIATAAETAQRVLRQLEKTDVSVAMLARHGTDLKKYGLHYSHVGFVVRDHRDGPWTVVHLLNECGSTRSSIYAQGLVNFFLDDLQSQDFRIV
;
A
#
# COMPACT_ATOMS: atom_id res chain seq x y z
N MET A 1 37.62 35.55 6.36
CA MET A 1 36.77 35.31 5.21
C MET A 1 36.25 33.87 5.10
N HIS A 2 37.05 32.85 5.34
CA HIS A 2 36.61 31.42 5.25
C HIS A 2 35.47 31.02 6.18
N ARG A 3 35.42 31.58 7.40
CA ARG A 3 34.33 31.25 8.38
C ARG A 3 32.96 31.81 7.98
N LEU A 4 32.90 32.91 7.27
CA LEU A 4 31.67 33.52 6.80
C LEU A 4 31.05 32.74 5.64
N LEU A 5 31.87 32.16 4.77
CA LEU A 5 31.44 31.33 3.65
C LEU A 5 30.81 30.00 4.10
N LEU A 6 31.32 29.44 5.23
CA LEU A 6 30.76 28.21 5.79
C LEU A 6 29.35 28.39 6.38
N LEU A 7 29.08 29.57 6.97
CA LEU A 7 27.77 29.91 7.52
C LEU A 7 26.72 30.16 6.41
N ILE A 8 27.11 30.70 5.28
CA ILE A 8 26.21 30.92 4.14
C ILE A 8 25.84 29.58 3.47
N ALA A 9 26.75 28.62 3.40
CA ALA A 9 26.48 27.29 2.85
C ALA A 9 25.46 26.49 3.69
N LEU A 10 25.40 26.71 5.00
CA LEU A 10 24.43 26.04 5.89
C LEU A 10 23.00 26.64 5.76
N ALA A 11 22.88 27.90 5.36
CA ALA A 11 21.60 28.58 5.22
C ALA A 11 20.86 28.25 3.89
N CYS A 12 21.56 27.64 2.93
CA CYS A 12 21.00 27.25 1.62
C CYS A 12 20.70 25.76 1.49
N SER A 13 20.52 25.03 2.60
CA SER A 13 20.12 23.63 2.54
C SER A 13 18.70 23.54 1.98
N PRO A 14 18.46 22.91 0.81
CA PRO A 14 17.09 22.71 0.32
C PRO A 14 16.35 21.84 1.32
N SER A 15 15.14 22.26 1.66
CA SER A 15 14.25 21.43 2.49
C SER A 15 13.97 20.12 1.77
N VAL A 16 14.56 19.03 2.23
CA VAL A 16 14.28 17.70 1.70
C VAL A 16 12.93 17.27 2.26
N PHE A 17 11.90 17.34 1.46
CA PHE A 17 10.61 16.75 1.79
C PHE A 17 10.72 15.24 1.62
N ALA A 18 10.81 14.52 2.72
CA ALA A 18 10.70 13.08 2.74
C ALA A 18 9.20 12.73 2.76
N GLY A 19 8.75 11.94 1.80
CA GLY A 19 7.36 11.48 1.70
C GLY A 19 6.92 11.32 0.24
N THR A 20 5.91 10.48 0.03
CA THR A 20 5.29 10.31 -1.29
C THR A 20 4.43 11.54 -1.61
N GLN A 21 4.56 12.09 -2.81
CA GLN A 21 3.68 13.17 -3.24
C GLN A 21 2.23 12.72 -3.27
N CYS A 22 1.32 13.60 -2.85
CA CYS A 22 -0.11 13.36 -2.97
C CYS A 22 -0.50 13.38 -4.45
N SER A 23 -0.99 12.28 -4.97
CA SER A 23 -1.60 12.22 -6.30
C SER A 23 -3.06 11.83 -6.15
N GLU A 24 -3.97 12.60 -6.71
CA GLU A 24 -5.36 12.18 -6.84
C GLU A 24 -5.43 11.06 -7.87
N LYS A 25 -5.62 9.84 -7.39
CA LYS A 25 -5.91 8.68 -8.26
C LYS A 25 -7.41 8.58 -8.43
N THR A 26 -7.90 8.95 -9.58
CA THR A 26 -9.31 8.73 -9.92
C THR A 26 -9.50 7.27 -10.37
N ALA A 27 -10.24 6.50 -9.59
CA ALA A 27 -10.61 5.16 -9.98
C ALA A 27 -11.63 5.20 -11.13
N ASN A 28 -11.30 4.59 -12.26
CA ASN A 28 -12.24 4.41 -13.36
C ASN A 28 -13.04 3.11 -13.19
N PRO A 29 -14.19 2.95 -13.87
CA PRO A 29 -15.05 1.76 -13.75
C PRO A 29 -14.32 0.44 -14.02
N ARG A 30 -13.39 0.42 -14.97
CA ARG A 30 -12.60 -0.78 -15.29
C ARG A 30 -11.67 -1.16 -14.14
N ALA A 31 -11.04 -0.18 -13.53
CA ALA A 31 -10.19 -0.39 -12.36
C ALA A 31 -10.97 -0.98 -11.18
N ILE A 32 -12.18 -0.46 -10.93
CA ILE A 32 -13.06 -0.97 -9.87
C ILE A 32 -13.48 -2.41 -10.16
N ALA A 33 -13.88 -2.73 -11.38
CA ALA A 33 -14.25 -4.09 -11.78
C ALA A 33 -13.07 -5.06 -11.59
N THR A 34 -11.88 -4.69 -12.04
CA THR A 34 -10.67 -5.48 -11.90
C THR A 34 -10.29 -5.73 -10.43
N ALA A 35 -10.38 -4.71 -9.59
CA ALA A 35 -10.14 -4.83 -8.15
C ALA A 35 -11.17 -5.77 -7.49
N ALA A 36 -12.45 -5.67 -7.87
CA ALA A 36 -13.51 -6.53 -7.37
C ALA A 36 -13.31 -8.00 -7.78
N GLU A 37 -12.93 -8.28 -9.02
CA GLU A 37 -12.61 -9.63 -9.50
C GLU A 37 -11.43 -10.24 -8.75
N THR A 38 -10.38 -9.43 -8.50
CA THR A 38 -9.22 -9.88 -7.73
C THR A 38 -9.59 -10.15 -6.27
N ALA A 39 -10.35 -9.26 -5.64
CA ALA A 39 -10.86 -9.45 -4.29
C ALA A 39 -11.69 -10.75 -4.16
N GLN A 40 -12.54 -11.06 -5.15
CA GLN A 40 -13.30 -12.31 -5.18
C GLN A 40 -12.40 -13.54 -5.30
N ARG A 41 -11.31 -13.47 -6.07
CA ARG A 41 -10.34 -14.58 -6.15
C ARG A 41 -9.66 -14.83 -4.81
N VAL A 42 -9.27 -13.75 -4.11
CA VAL A 42 -8.71 -13.84 -2.75
C VAL A 42 -9.72 -14.44 -1.79
N LEU A 43 -10.95 -13.91 -1.77
CA LEU A 43 -12.02 -14.38 -0.89
C LEU A 43 -12.26 -15.88 -1.08
N ARG A 44 -12.39 -16.36 -2.33
CA ARG A 44 -12.56 -17.79 -2.59
C ARG A 44 -11.41 -18.68 -2.08
N GLN A 45 -10.19 -18.15 -2.00
CA GLN A 45 -9.06 -18.90 -1.42
C GLN A 45 -9.14 -18.90 0.11
N LEU A 46 -9.40 -17.75 0.72
CA LEU A 46 -9.51 -17.59 2.17
C LEU A 46 -10.64 -18.44 2.76
N GLU A 47 -11.80 -18.49 2.08
CA GLU A 47 -12.95 -19.28 2.52
C GLU A 47 -12.71 -20.81 2.51
N LYS A 48 -11.67 -21.26 1.82
CA LYS A 48 -11.25 -22.69 1.84
C LYS A 48 -10.31 -23.03 3.00
N THR A 49 -9.96 -22.05 3.80
CA THR A 49 -9.06 -22.22 4.96
C THR A 49 -9.82 -22.03 6.26
N ASP A 50 -9.28 -22.59 7.35
CA ASP A 50 -9.81 -22.40 8.69
C ASP A 50 -9.08 -21.32 9.49
N VAL A 51 -8.23 -20.53 8.81
CA VAL A 51 -7.44 -19.49 9.47
C VAL A 51 -8.30 -18.28 9.82
N SER A 52 -8.04 -17.68 10.97
CA SER A 52 -8.67 -16.42 11.39
C SER A 52 -7.93 -15.21 10.85
N VAL A 53 -6.63 -15.35 10.57
CA VAL A 53 -5.76 -14.28 10.03
C VAL A 53 -4.78 -14.92 9.05
N ALA A 54 -4.59 -14.27 7.92
CA ALA A 54 -3.56 -14.60 6.94
C ALA A 54 -2.80 -13.34 6.53
N MET A 55 -1.64 -13.51 5.93
CA MET A 55 -0.90 -12.41 5.31
C MET A 55 -1.25 -12.36 3.83
N LEU A 56 -1.64 -11.19 3.34
CA LEU A 56 -1.99 -10.93 1.95
C LEU A 56 -0.99 -9.96 1.34
N ALA A 57 -0.28 -10.41 0.33
CA ALA A 57 0.64 -9.59 -0.45
C ALA A 57 0.04 -9.22 -1.81
N ARG A 58 0.33 -8.02 -2.30
CA ARG A 58 -0.03 -7.57 -3.65
C ARG A 58 1.16 -6.95 -4.38
N HIS A 59 1.13 -7.02 -5.69
CA HIS A 59 1.98 -6.22 -6.54
C HIS A 59 1.42 -4.79 -6.59
N GLY A 60 2.24 -3.83 -6.30
CA GLY A 60 1.94 -2.40 -6.38
C GLY A 60 3.03 -1.69 -7.19
N THR A 61 4.07 -1.21 -6.53
CA THR A 61 5.22 -0.60 -7.21
C THR A 61 6.09 -1.65 -7.87
N ASP A 62 6.60 -1.38 -9.06
CA ASP A 62 7.55 -2.27 -9.75
C ASP A 62 8.90 -2.33 -9.01
N LEU A 63 9.17 -3.46 -8.40
CA LEU A 63 10.40 -3.76 -7.66
C LEU A 63 11.27 -4.82 -8.33
N LYS A 64 11.05 -5.11 -9.62
CA LYS A 64 11.80 -6.15 -10.36
C LYS A 64 13.30 -5.94 -10.32
N LYS A 65 13.76 -4.68 -10.34
CA LYS A 65 15.20 -4.36 -10.23
C LYS A 65 15.84 -4.84 -8.92
N TYR A 66 15.03 -5.11 -7.88
CA TYR A 66 15.48 -5.66 -6.60
C TYR A 66 15.18 -7.17 -6.46
N GLY A 67 14.69 -7.81 -7.51
CA GLY A 67 14.29 -9.21 -7.47
C GLY A 67 13.01 -9.47 -6.66
N LEU A 68 12.22 -8.42 -6.36
CA LEU A 68 10.98 -8.51 -5.59
C LEU A 68 9.78 -8.43 -6.51
N HIS A 69 8.78 -9.26 -6.21
CA HIS A 69 7.53 -9.30 -6.96
C HIS A 69 6.40 -8.55 -6.25
N TYR A 70 6.30 -8.70 -4.94
CA TYR A 70 5.29 -8.02 -4.13
C TYR A 70 5.90 -6.83 -3.42
N SER A 71 5.20 -5.71 -3.46
CA SER A 71 5.66 -4.44 -2.88
C SER A 71 4.83 -3.97 -1.69
N HIS A 72 3.69 -4.63 -1.43
CA HIS A 72 2.82 -4.27 -0.33
C HIS A 72 2.21 -5.51 0.33
N VAL A 73 2.07 -5.45 1.66
CA VAL A 73 1.53 -6.55 2.46
C VAL A 73 0.59 -6.01 3.54
N GLY A 74 -0.45 -6.78 3.86
CA GLY A 74 -1.36 -6.53 4.97
C GLY A 74 -1.77 -7.83 5.63
N PHE A 75 -2.34 -7.75 6.82
CA PHE A 75 -3.01 -8.87 7.48
C PHE A 75 -4.48 -8.85 7.11
N VAL A 76 -4.99 -9.94 6.56
CA VAL A 76 -6.41 -10.11 6.30
C VAL A 76 -7.04 -10.89 7.45
N VAL A 77 -8.07 -10.31 8.07
CA VAL A 77 -8.70 -10.79 9.30
C VAL A 77 -10.12 -11.23 9.01
N ARG A 78 -10.45 -12.51 9.30
CA ARG A 78 -11.75 -13.12 9.02
C ARG A 78 -12.89 -12.39 9.74
N ASP A 79 -12.79 -12.25 11.04
CA ASP A 79 -13.85 -11.71 11.90
C ASP A 79 -13.48 -10.32 12.42
N HIS A 80 -13.16 -9.38 11.50
CA HIS A 80 -12.85 -8.02 11.87
C HIS A 80 -14.14 -7.23 12.14
N ARG A 81 -14.10 -6.28 13.09
CA ARG A 81 -15.26 -5.44 13.47
C ARG A 81 -15.84 -4.63 12.33
N ASP A 82 -15.01 -4.25 11.35
CA ASP A 82 -15.42 -3.43 10.19
C ASP A 82 -15.92 -4.29 9.03
N GLY A 83 -15.95 -5.62 9.19
CA GLY A 83 -16.46 -6.58 8.24
C GLY A 83 -15.54 -7.79 8.04
N PRO A 84 -16.09 -8.89 7.49
CA PRO A 84 -15.32 -10.10 7.27
C PRO A 84 -14.20 -9.89 6.24
N TRP A 85 -13.06 -10.52 6.50
CA TRP A 85 -11.88 -10.46 5.64
C TRP A 85 -11.37 -9.03 5.38
N THR A 86 -11.42 -8.19 6.42
CA THR A 86 -10.81 -6.85 6.38
C THR A 86 -9.29 -6.95 6.36
N VAL A 87 -8.66 -6.17 5.49
CA VAL A 87 -7.21 -6.05 5.39
C VAL A 87 -6.73 -4.91 6.31
N VAL A 88 -5.88 -5.26 7.27
CA VAL A 88 -5.22 -4.31 8.18
C VAL A 88 -3.78 -4.14 7.71
N HIS A 89 -3.41 -2.94 7.34
CA HIS A 89 -2.09 -2.66 6.78
C HIS A 89 -1.58 -1.27 7.11
N LEU A 90 -0.30 -1.04 6.90
CA LEU A 90 0.36 0.23 7.10
C LEU A 90 0.46 0.99 5.78
N LEU A 91 -0.01 2.22 5.74
CA LEU A 91 0.14 3.12 4.60
C LEU A 91 0.88 4.39 5.00
N ASN A 92 1.72 4.87 4.09
CA ASN A 92 2.35 6.17 4.23
C ASN A 92 1.32 7.26 3.98
N GLU A 93 1.25 8.23 4.89
CA GLU A 93 0.44 9.42 4.69
C GLU A 93 1.09 10.29 3.62
N CYS A 94 0.34 10.62 2.57
CA CYS A 94 0.86 11.41 1.48
C CYS A 94 1.30 12.81 1.97
N GLY A 95 2.39 13.32 1.44
CA GLY A 95 2.95 14.63 1.81
C GLY A 95 3.57 14.68 3.22
N SER A 96 3.75 13.54 3.88
CA SER A 96 4.33 13.45 5.21
C SER A 96 5.36 12.32 5.34
N THR A 97 6.08 12.31 6.45
CA THR A 97 7.01 11.22 6.82
C THR A 97 6.35 10.18 7.74
N ARG A 98 5.04 10.28 7.95
CA ARG A 98 4.28 9.40 8.84
C ARG A 98 3.62 8.26 8.09
N SER A 99 3.37 7.19 8.82
CA SER A 99 2.56 6.07 8.38
C SER A 99 1.48 5.78 9.41
N SER A 100 0.32 5.35 8.94
CA SER A 100 -0.81 5.01 9.78
C SER A 100 -1.35 3.62 9.43
N ILE A 101 -1.96 2.97 10.42
CA ILE A 101 -2.64 1.69 10.23
C ILE A 101 -4.04 1.96 9.67
N TYR A 102 -4.37 1.27 8.59
CA TYR A 102 -5.67 1.32 7.94
C TYR A 102 -6.34 -0.06 7.97
N ALA A 103 -7.66 -0.04 8.09
CA ALA A 103 -8.51 -1.20 7.90
C ALA A 103 -9.38 -0.99 6.65
N GLN A 104 -9.25 -1.85 5.66
CA GLN A 104 -9.92 -1.72 4.36
C GLN A 104 -10.55 -3.05 3.94
N GLY A 105 -11.64 -2.98 3.17
CA GLY A 105 -12.15 -4.13 2.46
C GLY A 105 -11.21 -4.58 1.34
N LEU A 106 -11.29 -5.85 0.95
CA LEU A 106 -10.44 -6.45 -0.10
C LEU A 106 -10.45 -5.64 -1.42
N VAL A 107 -11.61 -5.12 -1.83
CA VAL A 107 -11.71 -4.32 -3.07
C VAL A 107 -10.85 -3.06 -2.97
N ASN A 108 -10.95 -2.32 -1.87
CA ASN A 108 -10.16 -1.11 -1.66
C ASN A 108 -8.66 -1.41 -1.60
N PHE A 109 -8.29 -2.51 -0.91
CA PHE A 109 -6.90 -2.93 -0.85
C PHE A 109 -6.29 -3.14 -2.25
N PHE A 110 -7.04 -3.70 -3.21
CA PHE A 110 -6.57 -3.86 -4.59
C PHE A 110 -6.77 -2.61 -5.45
N LEU A 111 -7.69 -1.72 -5.09
CA LEU A 111 -7.95 -0.49 -5.83
C LEU A 111 -6.86 0.57 -5.62
N ASP A 112 -6.19 0.56 -4.48
CA ASP A 112 -5.15 1.54 -4.14
C ASP A 112 -3.95 1.50 -5.10
N ASP A 113 -3.66 0.33 -5.70
CA ASP A 113 -2.55 0.21 -6.64
C ASP A 113 -2.82 -0.89 -7.69
N LEU A 114 -3.25 -0.45 -8.87
CA LEU A 114 -3.77 -1.31 -9.94
C LEU A 114 -2.73 -1.75 -10.98
N GLN A 115 -1.46 -1.76 -10.64
CA GLN A 115 -0.43 -2.16 -11.60
C GLN A 115 -0.48 -3.64 -11.93
N SER A 116 -0.99 -4.48 -11.02
CA SER A 116 -1.10 -5.92 -11.24
C SER A 116 -2.22 -6.52 -10.40
N GLN A 117 -2.86 -7.56 -10.93
CA GLN A 117 -3.84 -8.38 -10.21
C GLN A 117 -3.20 -9.55 -9.47
N ASP A 118 -1.87 -9.56 -9.38
CA ASP A 118 -1.15 -10.62 -8.70
C ASP A 118 -1.19 -10.43 -7.20
N PHE A 119 -1.46 -11.52 -6.51
CA PHE A 119 -1.48 -11.58 -5.05
C PHE A 119 -0.92 -12.91 -4.55
N ARG A 120 -0.54 -12.92 -3.29
CA ARG A 120 -0.16 -14.13 -2.57
C ARG A 120 -0.77 -14.11 -1.17
N ILE A 121 -1.31 -15.25 -0.75
CA ILE A 121 -1.77 -15.51 0.61
C ILE A 121 -0.73 -16.43 1.27
N VAL A 122 -0.34 -16.08 2.51
CA VAL A 122 0.62 -16.82 3.34
C VAL A 122 0.07 -16.99 4.73
#